data_094ea513485a7be22e7f391c4adfdf80
#
_entry.id   094ea513485a7be22e7f391c4adfdf80
#
_cell.length_a   1.000
_cell.length_b   1.000
_cell.length_c   1.000
_cell.angle_alpha   90.00
_cell.angle_beta   90.00
_cell.angle_gamma   90.00
#
_symmetry.space_group_name_H-M   'P 1'
#
loop_
_entity.id
_entity.type
_entity.pdbx_description
1 polymer ?
#
loop_
_entity_poly.entity_id
_entity_poly.type
_entity_poly.pdbx_seq_one_letter_code
_entity_poly.pdbx_strand_id
1 'polypeptide(L)'
;MKSRTVILAGLLAITLAVLACTVPAWVNSVESDAEIAVPIAASLIDVIDPALAPVVTLIGNGFTALVKTLDTYKASPTATNLQAVQSAFEAVNANVAQLESAAQIKSSSSQSTVTAVVQLLTQAVTEIAALVPPAAATSGLGALPGVQGQARGWKAEDFKKKFNAIIKGDPRFSGKEIK
;
A
#
# COMPACT_ATOMS: atom_id res chain seq x y z
N MET A 1 -49.52 3.72 -23.41
CA MET A 1 -48.18 3.12 -23.68
C MET A 1 -46.99 3.93 -23.15
N LYS A 2 -47.11 5.23 -22.82
CA LYS A 2 -45.98 6.08 -22.34
C LYS A 2 -45.54 5.79 -20.91
N SER A 3 -46.38 5.26 -20.03
CA SER A 3 -46.05 5.02 -18.60
C SER A 3 -45.14 3.83 -18.38
N ARG A 4 -45.20 2.78 -19.20
CA ARG A 4 -44.36 1.58 -19.02
C ARG A 4 -42.88 1.81 -19.39
N THR A 5 -42.64 2.71 -20.35
CA THR A 5 -41.28 3.03 -20.82
C THR A 5 -40.49 3.84 -19.77
N VAL A 6 -41.18 4.71 -19.02
CA VAL A 6 -40.55 5.52 -17.96
C VAL A 6 -40.13 4.66 -16.76
N ILE A 7 -40.97 3.66 -16.41
CA ILE A 7 -40.64 2.75 -15.29
C ILE A 7 -39.44 1.85 -15.62
N LEU A 8 -39.33 1.36 -16.85
CA LEU A 8 -38.21 0.56 -17.32
C LEU A 8 -36.90 1.37 -17.37
N ALA A 9 -36.96 2.61 -17.81
CA ALA A 9 -35.79 3.50 -17.82
C ALA A 9 -35.30 3.87 -16.40
N GLY A 10 -36.23 4.08 -15.46
CA GLY A 10 -35.92 4.34 -14.06
C GLY A 10 -35.28 3.13 -13.36
N LEU A 11 -35.77 1.91 -13.62
CA LEU A 11 -35.21 0.68 -13.06
C LEU A 11 -33.82 0.38 -13.62
N LEU A 12 -33.57 0.64 -14.90
CA LEU A 12 -32.25 0.48 -15.52
C LEU A 12 -31.22 1.47 -14.96
N ALA A 13 -31.63 2.71 -14.69
CA ALA A 13 -30.76 3.73 -14.10
C ALA A 13 -30.37 3.38 -12.65
N ILE A 14 -31.30 2.81 -11.87
CA ILE A 14 -31.02 2.39 -10.48
C ILE A 14 -30.07 1.18 -10.44
N THR A 15 -30.22 0.23 -11.35
CA THR A 15 -29.31 -0.94 -11.41
C THR A 15 -27.89 -0.56 -11.85
N LEU A 16 -27.74 0.42 -12.73
CA LEU A 16 -26.42 0.95 -13.12
C LEU A 16 -25.74 1.73 -11.99
N ALA A 17 -26.52 2.46 -11.17
CA ALA A 17 -25.96 3.18 -10.01
C ALA A 17 -25.47 2.24 -8.91
N VAL A 18 -26.09 1.08 -8.70
CA VAL A 18 -25.69 0.10 -7.70
C VAL A 18 -24.42 -0.66 -8.11
N LEU A 19 -24.18 -0.87 -9.40
CA LEU A 19 -22.95 -1.49 -9.91
C LEU A 19 -21.71 -0.58 -9.83
N ALA A 20 -21.92 0.74 -9.71
CA ALA A 20 -20.83 1.71 -9.61
C ALA A 20 -20.21 1.86 -8.20
N CYS A 21 -20.78 1.20 -7.17
CA CYS A 21 -20.39 1.41 -5.78
C CYS A 21 -19.57 0.25 -5.16
N THR A 22 -19.12 -0.74 -5.92
CA THR A 22 -18.26 -1.77 -5.36
C THR A 22 -16.79 -1.32 -5.37
N VAL A 23 -16.25 -1.07 -4.18
CA VAL A 23 -14.83 -0.79 -4.00
C VAL A 23 -14.03 -1.98 -4.57
N PRO A 24 -13.07 -1.75 -5.48
CA PRO A 24 -12.26 -2.84 -6.03
C PRO A 24 -11.52 -3.59 -4.93
N ALA A 25 -11.46 -4.91 -5.00
CA ALA A 25 -10.87 -5.77 -3.97
C ALA A 25 -9.38 -5.43 -3.69
N TRP A 26 -8.65 -4.95 -4.69
CA TRP A 26 -7.25 -4.55 -4.54
C TRP A 26 -7.06 -3.40 -3.52
N VAL A 27 -8.05 -2.51 -3.38
CA VAL A 27 -7.98 -1.34 -2.48
C VAL A 27 -7.81 -1.79 -1.03
N ASN A 28 -8.66 -2.71 -0.56
CA ASN A 28 -8.56 -3.24 0.80
C ASN A 28 -7.25 -4.00 1.02
N SER A 29 -6.73 -4.62 -0.03
CA SER A 29 -5.46 -5.33 0.03
C SER A 29 -4.28 -4.38 0.20
N VAL A 30 -4.21 -3.34 -0.62
CA VAL A 30 -3.17 -2.31 -0.54
C VAL A 30 -3.23 -1.57 0.79
N GLU A 31 -4.43 -1.24 1.26
CA GLU A 31 -4.63 -0.60 2.56
C GLU A 31 -4.07 -1.45 3.70
N SER A 32 -4.46 -2.72 3.77
CA SER A 32 -3.99 -3.63 4.81
C SER A 32 -2.46 -3.80 4.80
N ASP A 33 -1.83 -3.85 3.62
CA ASP A 33 -0.37 -3.93 3.51
C ASP A 33 0.30 -2.60 3.92
N ALA A 34 -0.28 -1.47 3.53
CA ALA A 34 0.23 -0.15 3.91
C ALA A 34 0.11 0.10 5.42
N GLU A 35 -1.01 -0.28 6.04
CA GLU A 35 -1.22 -0.17 7.50
C GLU A 35 -0.17 -0.95 8.30
N ILE A 36 0.22 -2.14 7.84
CA ILE A 36 1.27 -2.93 8.50
C ILE A 36 2.66 -2.35 8.21
N ALA A 37 2.90 -1.77 7.04
CA ALA A 37 4.17 -1.15 6.70
C ALA A 37 4.47 0.10 7.56
N VAL A 38 3.45 0.83 8.03
CA VAL A 38 3.63 2.01 8.92
C VAL A 38 4.39 1.66 10.20
N PRO A 39 3.94 0.72 11.07
CA PRO A 39 4.67 0.39 12.28
C PRO A 39 6.04 -0.28 11.98
N ILE A 40 6.20 -1.01 10.88
CA ILE A 40 7.49 -1.54 10.45
C ILE A 40 8.46 -0.39 10.19
N ALA A 41 8.07 0.61 9.41
CA ALA A 41 8.89 1.79 9.17
C ALA A 41 9.19 2.53 10.47
N ALA A 42 8.20 2.78 11.31
CA ALA A 42 8.39 3.47 12.60
C ALA A 42 9.38 2.74 13.51
N SER A 43 9.42 1.41 13.48
CA SER A 43 10.35 0.62 14.30
C SER A 43 11.82 0.85 13.96
N LEU A 44 12.12 1.31 12.74
CA LEU A 44 13.48 1.58 12.28
C LEU A 44 14.05 2.91 12.81
N ILE A 45 13.18 3.89 13.14
CA ILE A 45 13.63 5.27 13.44
C ILE A 45 14.68 5.31 14.56
N ASP A 46 14.50 4.51 15.61
CA ASP A 46 15.38 4.50 16.77
C ASP A 46 16.61 3.60 16.62
N VAL A 47 16.63 2.76 15.60
CA VAL A 47 17.65 1.70 15.43
C VAL A 47 18.53 1.87 14.20
N ILE A 48 18.11 2.71 13.27
CA ILE A 48 18.84 3.03 12.05
C ILE A 48 19.86 4.16 12.31
N ASP A 49 20.85 4.26 11.42
CA ASP A 49 21.76 5.41 11.42
C ASP A 49 20.96 6.74 11.46
N PRO A 50 21.26 7.65 12.41
CA PRO A 50 20.55 8.93 12.52
C PRO A 50 20.48 9.74 11.21
N ALA A 51 21.46 9.57 10.32
CA ALA A 51 21.45 10.21 9.00
C ALA A 51 20.32 9.69 8.09
N LEU A 52 19.81 8.49 8.33
CA LEU A 52 18.73 7.85 7.56
C LEU A 52 17.36 8.00 8.23
N ALA A 53 17.29 8.41 9.49
CA ALA A 53 16.03 8.59 10.21
C ALA A 53 15.03 9.51 9.49
N PRO A 54 15.42 10.62 8.83
CA PRO A 54 14.50 11.44 8.05
C PRO A 54 13.86 10.67 6.88
N VAL A 55 14.63 9.81 6.19
CA VAL A 55 14.11 9.00 5.07
C VAL A 55 13.08 7.98 5.58
N VAL A 56 13.37 7.33 6.71
CA VAL A 56 12.43 6.40 7.35
C VAL A 56 11.14 7.11 7.77
N THR A 57 11.26 8.31 8.31
CA THR A 57 10.09 9.15 8.65
C THR A 57 9.25 9.47 7.41
N LEU A 58 9.90 9.81 6.28
CA LEU A 58 9.19 10.05 5.01
C LEU A 58 8.48 8.79 4.50
N ILE A 59 9.07 7.60 4.69
CA ILE A 59 8.43 6.32 4.35
C ILE A 59 7.17 6.11 5.18
N GLY A 60 7.24 6.26 6.50
CA GLY A 60 6.10 6.11 7.41
C GLY A 60 4.96 7.09 7.08
N ASN A 61 5.31 8.37 6.84
CA ASN A 61 4.36 9.39 6.42
C ASN A 61 3.76 9.07 5.04
N GLY A 62 4.56 8.54 4.12
CA GLY A 62 4.12 8.13 2.80
C GLY A 62 3.09 7.00 2.84
N PHE A 63 3.31 5.95 3.64
CA PHE A 63 2.32 4.90 3.83
C PHE A 63 1.04 5.43 4.48
N THR A 64 1.14 6.32 5.47
CA THR A 64 -0.03 6.98 6.07
C THR A 64 -0.81 7.81 5.05
N ALA A 65 -0.11 8.53 4.17
CA ALA A 65 -0.73 9.27 3.08
C ALA A 65 -1.38 8.35 2.06
N LEU A 66 -0.76 7.20 1.75
CA LEU A 66 -1.33 6.18 0.86
C LEU A 66 -2.65 5.63 1.41
N VAL A 67 -2.71 5.25 2.69
CA VAL A 67 -3.96 4.82 3.35
C VAL A 67 -5.04 5.90 3.22
N LYS A 68 -4.72 7.15 3.52
CA LYS A 68 -5.67 8.27 3.40
C LYS A 68 -6.18 8.48 1.97
N THR A 69 -5.33 8.33 0.96
CA THR A 69 -5.77 8.44 -0.44
C THR A 69 -6.63 7.26 -0.86
N LEU A 70 -6.38 6.06 -0.33
CA LEU A 70 -7.23 4.89 -0.53
C LEU A 70 -8.63 5.08 0.08
N ASP A 71 -8.73 5.64 1.29
CA ASP A 71 -10.01 6.00 1.91
C ASP A 71 -10.80 7.00 1.05
N THR A 72 -10.10 8.01 0.51
CA THR A 72 -10.71 8.98 -0.40
C THR A 72 -11.20 8.30 -1.67
N TYR A 73 -10.41 7.38 -2.23
CA TYR A 73 -10.80 6.61 -3.41
C TYR A 73 -11.98 5.67 -3.13
N LYS A 74 -12.03 5.02 -1.95
CA LYS A 74 -13.19 4.22 -1.53
C LYS A 74 -14.48 5.04 -1.47
N ALA A 75 -14.39 6.25 -0.90
CA ALA A 75 -15.54 7.15 -0.79
C ALA A 75 -16.01 7.68 -2.15
N SER A 76 -15.09 7.89 -3.09
CA SER A 76 -15.37 8.43 -4.43
C SER A 76 -14.37 7.86 -5.44
N PRO A 77 -14.70 6.71 -6.11
CA PRO A 77 -13.79 6.03 -7.03
C PRO A 77 -13.74 6.74 -8.39
N THR A 78 -13.02 7.86 -8.45
CA THR A 78 -12.77 8.66 -9.64
C THR A 78 -11.35 8.46 -10.18
N ALA A 79 -11.14 8.79 -11.46
CA ALA A 79 -9.81 8.78 -12.07
C ALA A 79 -8.82 9.70 -11.31
N THR A 80 -9.30 10.87 -10.86
CA THR A 80 -8.49 11.81 -10.07
C THR A 80 -8.05 11.22 -8.74
N ASN A 81 -8.95 10.55 -8.01
CA ASN A 81 -8.63 9.93 -6.74
C ASN A 81 -7.72 8.71 -6.93
N LEU A 82 -7.85 7.96 -8.03
CA LEU A 82 -6.92 6.89 -8.37
C LEU A 82 -5.52 7.44 -8.67
N GLN A 83 -5.42 8.55 -9.39
CA GLN A 83 -4.14 9.21 -9.63
C GLN A 83 -3.48 9.68 -8.33
N ALA A 84 -4.27 10.16 -7.35
CA ALA A 84 -3.75 10.52 -6.04
C ALA A 84 -3.17 9.29 -5.29
N VAL A 85 -3.83 8.12 -5.36
CA VAL A 85 -3.30 6.85 -4.82
C VAL A 85 -1.98 6.48 -5.50
N GLN A 86 -1.92 6.55 -6.83
CA GLN A 86 -0.70 6.26 -7.60
C GLN A 86 0.46 7.17 -7.21
N SER A 87 0.22 8.49 -7.12
CA SER A 87 1.25 9.46 -6.73
C SER A 87 1.74 9.24 -5.28
N ALA A 88 0.83 8.93 -4.36
CA ALA A 88 1.20 8.59 -2.98
C ALA A 88 2.07 7.32 -2.94
N PHE A 89 1.72 6.30 -3.72
CA PHE A 89 2.49 5.07 -3.83
C PHE A 89 3.88 5.31 -4.43
N GLU A 90 3.99 6.08 -5.52
CA GLU A 90 5.26 6.43 -6.16
C GLU A 90 6.22 7.12 -5.18
N ALA A 91 5.71 8.03 -4.34
CA ALA A 91 6.50 8.69 -3.30
C ALA A 91 7.04 7.69 -2.26
N VAL A 92 6.23 6.73 -1.81
CA VAL A 92 6.68 5.66 -0.91
C VAL A 92 7.76 4.81 -1.57
N ASN A 93 7.53 4.37 -2.80
CA ASN A 93 8.47 3.55 -3.55
C ASN A 93 9.84 4.22 -3.72
N ALA A 94 9.87 5.51 -4.07
CA ALA A 94 11.09 6.29 -4.21
C ALA A 94 11.88 6.38 -2.88
N ASN A 95 11.19 6.64 -1.77
CA ASN A 95 11.81 6.74 -0.44
C ASN A 95 12.35 5.37 0.05
N VAL A 96 11.63 4.27 -0.21
CA VAL A 96 12.10 2.92 0.15
C VAL A 96 13.32 2.53 -0.68
N ALA A 97 13.33 2.82 -1.99
CA ALA A 97 14.50 2.59 -2.84
C ALA A 97 15.74 3.39 -2.39
N GLN A 98 15.54 4.65 -1.95
CA GLN A 98 16.62 5.46 -1.36
C GLN A 98 17.15 4.83 -0.07
N LEU A 99 16.28 4.37 0.82
CA LEU A 99 16.68 3.73 2.06
C LEU A 99 17.44 2.42 1.81
N GLU A 100 16.96 1.60 0.88
CA GLU A 100 17.60 0.34 0.50
C GLU A 100 19.03 0.58 -0.01
N SER A 101 19.21 1.52 -0.94
CA SER A 101 20.53 1.87 -1.47
C SER A 101 21.49 2.34 -0.37
N ALA A 102 21.01 3.15 0.56
CA ALA A 102 21.82 3.66 1.66
C ALA A 102 22.15 2.55 2.70
N ALA A 103 21.24 1.63 2.96
CA ALA A 103 21.44 0.50 3.87
C ALA A 103 22.46 -0.52 3.33
N GLN A 104 22.47 -0.76 2.01
CA GLN A 104 23.45 -1.66 1.37
C GLN A 104 24.88 -1.13 1.44
N ILE A 105 25.07 0.17 1.36
CA ILE A 105 26.42 0.81 1.41
C ILE A 105 27.06 0.69 2.81
N LYS A 106 26.25 0.57 3.86
CA LYS A 106 26.69 0.60 5.27
C LYS A 106 26.68 -0.78 5.95
N SER A 107 26.68 -1.88 5.21
CA SER A 107 26.55 -3.24 5.74
C SER A 107 27.73 -3.63 6.66
N SER A 108 27.56 -3.42 7.96
CA SER A 108 28.34 -4.07 9.00
C SER A 108 27.54 -5.21 9.65
N SER A 109 28.21 -6.18 10.24
CA SER A 109 27.58 -7.37 10.85
C SER A 109 26.54 -7.05 11.94
N SER A 110 26.60 -5.86 12.56
CA SER A 110 25.63 -5.38 13.54
C SER A 110 24.34 -4.83 12.92
N GLN A 111 24.24 -4.77 11.59
CA GLN A 111 23.09 -4.21 10.87
C GLN A 111 22.22 -5.26 10.16
N SER A 112 22.49 -6.56 10.36
CA SER A 112 21.76 -7.62 9.66
C SER A 112 20.22 -7.55 9.87
N THR A 113 19.78 -7.27 11.10
CA THR A 113 18.34 -7.10 11.42
C THR A 113 17.75 -5.88 10.73
N VAL A 114 18.44 -4.73 10.76
CA VAL A 114 18.01 -3.50 10.08
C VAL A 114 17.90 -3.75 8.57
N THR A 115 18.91 -4.36 7.97
CA THR A 115 18.90 -4.71 6.53
C THR A 115 17.73 -5.63 6.19
N ALA A 116 17.46 -6.65 7.02
CA ALA A 116 16.35 -7.56 6.81
C ALA A 116 14.98 -6.86 6.92
N VAL A 117 14.83 -5.88 7.83
CA VAL A 117 13.60 -5.07 7.94
C VAL A 117 13.45 -4.14 6.73
N VAL A 118 14.54 -3.52 6.25
CA VAL A 118 14.51 -2.71 5.02
C VAL A 118 14.09 -3.55 3.81
N GLN A 119 14.66 -4.76 3.65
CA GLN A 119 14.25 -5.69 2.60
C GLN A 119 12.78 -6.09 2.71
N LEU A 120 12.25 -6.24 3.92
CA LEU A 120 10.84 -6.52 4.14
C LEU A 120 9.95 -5.36 3.70
N LEU A 121 10.36 -4.10 3.95
CA LEU A 121 9.66 -2.91 3.43
C LEU A 121 9.71 -2.86 1.89
N THR A 122 10.86 -3.12 1.27
CA THR A 122 11.00 -3.22 -0.19
C THR A 122 10.05 -4.27 -0.76
N GLN A 123 9.95 -5.42 -0.10
CA GLN A 123 9.01 -6.47 -0.51
C GLN A 123 7.55 -6.01 -0.38
N ALA A 124 7.16 -5.32 0.71
CA ALA A 124 5.81 -4.77 0.86
C ALA A 124 5.47 -3.79 -0.27
N VAL A 125 6.40 -2.89 -0.62
CA VAL A 125 6.23 -1.97 -1.75
C VAL A 125 6.06 -2.71 -3.07
N THR A 126 6.81 -3.78 -3.30
CA THR A 126 6.69 -4.61 -4.52
C THR A 126 5.32 -5.27 -4.62
N GLU A 127 4.79 -5.82 -3.53
CA GLU A 127 3.45 -6.42 -3.49
C GLU A 127 2.35 -5.36 -3.72
N ILE A 128 2.48 -4.19 -3.12
CA ILE A 128 1.56 -3.06 -3.37
C ILE A 128 1.62 -2.62 -4.83
N ALA A 129 2.82 -2.53 -5.42
CA ALA A 129 3.01 -2.19 -6.84
C ALA A 129 2.26 -3.13 -7.78
N ALA A 130 2.25 -4.42 -7.47
CA ALA A 130 1.54 -5.43 -8.25
C ALA A 130 0.01 -5.30 -8.17
N LEU A 131 -0.51 -4.61 -7.15
CA LEU A 131 -1.95 -4.44 -6.92
C LEU A 131 -2.48 -3.11 -7.43
N VAL A 132 -1.69 -2.02 -7.33
CA VAL A 132 -2.12 -0.67 -7.77
C VAL A 132 -2.19 -0.62 -9.30
N PRO A 133 -3.34 -0.27 -9.90
CA PRO A 133 -3.45 -0.15 -11.35
C PRO A 133 -2.50 0.91 -11.92
N PRO A 134 -1.87 0.67 -13.07
CA PRO A 134 -1.00 1.65 -13.72
C PRO A 134 -1.79 2.88 -14.21
N ALA A 135 -1.14 4.04 -14.29
CA ALA A 135 -1.75 5.31 -14.70
C ALA A 135 -2.43 5.25 -16.09
N ALA A 136 -1.93 4.44 -17.01
CA ALA A 136 -2.50 4.27 -18.34
C ALA A 136 -3.88 3.57 -18.34
N ALA A 137 -4.28 2.91 -17.26
CA ALA A 137 -5.58 2.23 -17.16
C ALA A 137 -6.76 3.19 -16.91
N THR A 138 -6.51 4.50 -16.70
CA THR A 138 -7.53 5.49 -16.36
C THR A 138 -8.24 6.10 -17.59
N SER A 139 -7.84 5.78 -18.82
CA SER A 139 -8.34 6.41 -20.04
C SER A 139 -9.73 5.92 -20.50
N GLY A 140 -10.39 5.05 -19.76
CA GLY A 140 -11.73 4.57 -20.06
C GLY A 140 -12.48 4.19 -18.80
N LEU A 141 -13.56 4.90 -18.51
CA LEU A 141 -14.57 4.53 -17.49
C LEU A 141 -15.36 3.25 -17.83
N GLY A 142 -14.86 2.45 -18.80
CA GLY A 142 -15.30 1.09 -19.00
C GLY A 142 -14.57 0.21 -18.00
N ALA A 143 -15.30 -0.61 -17.28
CA ALA A 143 -14.82 -1.58 -16.30
C ALA A 143 -13.35 -1.95 -16.54
N LEU A 144 -12.46 -1.55 -15.63
CA LEU A 144 -11.08 -2.04 -15.66
C LEU A 144 -11.18 -3.55 -15.87
N PRO A 145 -10.72 -4.10 -17.02
CA PRO A 145 -10.68 -5.54 -17.20
C PRO A 145 -9.93 -6.02 -15.99
N GLY A 146 -10.58 -6.85 -15.16
CA GLY A 146 -10.08 -7.18 -13.85
C GLY A 146 -8.58 -7.26 -13.89
N VAL A 147 -7.92 -6.50 -13.04
CA VAL A 147 -6.69 -6.94 -12.42
C VAL A 147 -7.14 -8.21 -11.70
N GLN A 148 -7.31 -9.26 -12.50
CA GLN A 148 -7.59 -10.62 -12.02
C GLN A 148 -6.37 -10.91 -11.17
N GLY A 149 -6.62 -11.00 -9.88
CA GLY A 149 -5.64 -11.14 -8.86
C GLY A 149 -4.47 -11.99 -9.33
N GLN A 150 -3.38 -11.35 -9.67
CA GLN A 150 -2.10 -12.04 -9.61
C GLN A 150 -2.07 -12.59 -8.18
N ALA A 151 -1.91 -13.90 -8.10
CA ALA A 151 -1.92 -14.60 -6.83
C ALA A 151 -0.98 -13.83 -5.89
N ARG A 152 -1.58 -13.22 -4.88
CA ARG A 152 -0.88 -12.40 -3.91
C ARG A 152 0.21 -13.27 -3.30
N GLY A 153 1.49 -12.95 -3.50
CA GLY A 153 2.60 -13.74 -2.95
C GLY A 153 2.57 -13.70 -1.42
N TRP A 154 2.19 -12.55 -0.83
CA TRP A 154 2.20 -12.32 0.62
C TRP A 154 0.93 -11.58 1.06
N LYS A 155 0.42 -11.93 2.24
CA LYS A 155 -0.66 -11.22 2.92
C LYS A 155 -0.09 -10.31 4.01
N ALA A 156 -0.82 -9.30 4.41
CA ALA A 156 -0.49 -8.41 5.53
C ALA A 156 -0.04 -9.18 6.78
N GLU A 157 -0.72 -10.26 7.15
CA GLU A 157 -0.34 -11.12 8.26
C GLU A 157 1.00 -11.85 8.07
N ASP A 158 1.40 -12.11 6.84
CA ASP A 158 2.70 -12.73 6.56
C ASP A 158 3.83 -11.72 6.76
N PHE A 159 3.62 -10.45 6.37
CA PHE A 159 4.57 -9.37 6.68
C PHE A 159 4.74 -9.18 8.18
N LYS A 160 3.67 -9.15 8.94
CA LYS A 160 3.67 -9.05 10.40
C LYS A 160 4.45 -10.20 11.06
N LYS A 161 4.14 -11.45 10.67
CA LYS A 161 4.84 -12.63 11.20
C LYS A 161 6.32 -12.58 10.88
N LYS A 162 6.68 -12.22 9.64
CA LYS A 162 8.08 -12.16 9.21
C LYS A 162 8.82 -11.03 9.90
N PHE A 163 8.20 -9.85 10.06
CA PHE A 163 8.79 -8.76 10.82
C PHE A 163 9.09 -9.19 12.25
N ASN A 164 8.11 -9.73 12.98
CA ASN A 164 8.29 -10.19 14.35
C ASN A 164 9.36 -11.28 14.45
N ALA A 165 9.49 -12.16 13.45
CA ALA A 165 10.55 -13.17 13.39
C ALA A 165 11.94 -12.56 13.17
N ILE A 166 12.05 -11.54 12.30
CA ILE A 166 13.30 -10.84 12.00
C ILE A 166 13.84 -10.13 13.24
N ILE A 167 12.98 -9.41 13.97
CA ILE A 167 13.39 -8.59 15.12
C ILE A 167 13.58 -9.40 16.40
N LYS A 168 13.09 -10.64 16.42
CA LYS A 168 13.18 -11.51 17.60
C LYS A 168 14.62 -11.72 18.03
N GLY A 169 14.92 -11.32 19.26
CA GLY A 169 16.25 -11.47 19.84
C GLY A 169 17.20 -10.30 19.59
N ASP A 170 16.81 -9.28 18.84
CA ASP A 170 17.56 -8.03 18.73
C ASP A 170 17.04 -7.03 19.77
N PRO A 171 17.84 -6.69 20.82
CA PRO A 171 17.40 -5.86 21.93
C PRO A 171 17.00 -4.44 21.51
N ARG A 172 17.47 -3.95 20.35
CA ARG A 172 17.14 -2.64 19.80
C ARG A 172 15.66 -2.55 19.38
N PHE A 173 15.05 -3.69 19.08
CA PHE A 173 13.64 -3.80 18.70
C PHE A 173 12.72 -4.28 19.84
N SER A 174 13.22 -4.26 21.09
CA SER A 174 12.41 -4.68 22.24
C SER A 174 11.11 -3.85 22.33
N GLY A 175 9.95 -4.53 22.40
CA GLY A 175 8.63 -3.89 22.45
C GLY A 175 8.13 -3.30 21.14
N LYS A 176 8.80 -3.60 20.02
CA LYS A 176 8.40 -3.14 18.66
C LYS A 176 7.59 -4.20 17.89
N GLU A 177 7.24 -5.33 18.51
CA GLU A 177 6.43 -6.36 17.86
C GLU A 177 5.05 -5.83 17.46
N ILE A 178 4.62 -6.18 16.26
CA ILE A 178 3.28 -5.84 15.75
C ILE A 178 2.29 -6.88 16.26
N LYS A 179 1.24 -6.42 16.92
CA LYS A 179 0.17 -7.25 17.53
C LYS A 179 -0.91 -7.62 16.51
#